data_cc6306754b1b776ded36f5f918ca7614
#
_entry.id   cc6306754b1b776ded36f5f918ca7614
#
_cell.length_a   1.000
_cell.length_b   1.000
_cell.length_c   1.000
_cell.angle_alpha   90.00
_cell.angle_beta   90.00
_cell.angle_gamma   90.00
#
_symmetry.space_group_name_H-M   'P 1'
#
loop_
_entity.id
_entity.type
_entity.pdbx_description
1 polymer ?
#
loop_
_entity_poly.entity_id
_entity_poly.type
_entity_poly.pdbx_seq_one_letter_code
_entity_poly.pdbx_strand_id
1 'polypeptide(L)'
;METFEEYCKDFIVDNLDAYIGTDVYGCDLSSTLTEEINVNGSATFSRQKAMDYIKEWFDEAAEVYDYQMENYGSVSQNPFENPEAWMVCMIIEGCANLIGQCKCVEEIWNDEVELTEELAEQIKEEIKGLSINF
;
A
#
# COMPACT_ATOMS: atom_id res chain seq x y z
N MET A 1 -14.17 -9.95 10.05
CA MET A 1 -13.75 -8.56 9.76
C MET A 1 -12.48 -8.61 8.93
N GLU A 2 -12.40 -7.80 7.88
CA GLU A 2 -11.24 -7.75 7.01
C GLU A 2 -10.02 -7.16 7.75
N THR A 3 -8.89 -7.82 7.64
CA THR A 3 -7.65 -7.30 8.22
C THR A 3 -7.07 -6.18 7.36
N PHE A 4 -6.16 -5.40 7.92
CA PHE A 4 -5.44 -4.37 7.16
C PHE A 4 -4.68 -4.97 5.96
N GLU A 5 -4.04 -6.12 6.16
CA GLU A 5 -3.35 -6.84 5.09
C GLU A 5 -4.30 -7.23 3.96
N GLU A 6 -5.46 -7.81 4.30
CA GLU A 6 -6.48 -8.17 3.31
C GLU A 6 -6.97 -6.95 2.56
N TYR A 7 -7.16 -5.84 3.26
CA TYR A 7 -7.56 -4.58 2.65
C TYR A 7 -6.54 -4.09 1.62
N CYS A 8 -5.27 -4.10 1.97
CA CYS A 8 -4.20 -3.71 1.03
C CYS A 8 -4.14 -4.63 -0.18
N LYS A 9 -4.28 -5.94 0.03
CA LYS A 9 -4.31 -6.92 -1.06
C LYS A 9 -5.46 -6.68 -2.02
N ASP A 10 -6.66 -6.48 -1.48
CA ASP A 10 -7.85 -6.20 -2.29
C ASP A 10 -7.71 -4.89 -3.04
N PHE A 11 -7.16 -3.86 -2.40
CA PHE A 11 -6.90 -2.59 -3.05
C PHE A 11 -5.97 -2.74 -4.26
N ILE A 12 -4.87 -3.48 -4.11
CA ILE A 12 -3.94 -3.71 -5.21
C ILE A 12 -4.61 -4.48 -6.35
N VAL A 13 -5.32 -5.55 -6.02
CA VAL A 13 -6.02 -6.38 -7.02
C VAL A 13 -7.04 -5.54 -7.81
N ASP A 14 -7.79 -4.69 -7.12
CA ASP A 14 -8.84 -3.89 -7.74
C ASP A 14 -8.29 -2.76 -8.62
N ASN A 15 -7.09 -2.26 -8.33
CA ASN A 15 -6.55 -1.07 -8.99
C ASN A 15 -5.41 -1.36 -9.97
N LEU A 16 -4.75 -2.52 -9.87
CA LEU A 16 -3.57 -2.82 -10.68
C LEU A 16 -3.85 -2.78 -12.19
N ASP A 17 -5.02 -3.22 -12.62
CA ASP A 17 -5.39 -3.27 -14.03
C ASP A 17 -5.41 -1.87 -14.69
N ALA A 18 -5.58 -0.82 -13.91
CA ALA A 18 -5.55 0.55 -14.43
C ALA A 18 -4.18 0.95 -14.96
N TYR A 19 -3.12 0.24 -14.58
CA TYR A 19 -1.74 0.53 -15.01
C TYR A 19 -1.26 -0.37 -16.14
N ILE A 20 -2.08 -1.30 -16.60
CA ILE A 20 -1.73 -2.15 -17.75
C ILE A 20 -1.49 -1.27 -18.97
N GLY A 21 -0.38 -1.50 -19.66
CA GLY A 21 0.03 -0.73 -20.83
C GLY A 21 0.95 0.45 -20.51
N THR A 22 1.28 0.68 -19.25
CA THR A 22 2.25 1.71 -18.86
C THR A 22 3.64 1.12 -18.70
N ASP A 23 4.66 1.90 -18.99
CA ASP A 23 6.05 1.52 -18.77
C ASP A 23 6.42 1.83 -17.32
N VAL A 24 6.81 0.80 -16.57
CA VAL A 24 7.15 0.93 -15.15
C VAL A 24 8.44 0.17 -14.84
N TYR A 25 9.19 0.70 -13.87
CA TYR A 25 10.24 -0.08 -13.19
C TYR A 25 9.60 -0.88 -12.06
N GLY A 26 10.23 -1.97 -11.66
CA GLY A 26 9.74 -2.76 -10.53
C GLY A 26 9.56 -1.92 -9.26
N CYS A 27 10.50 -1.03 -8.98
CA CYS A 27 10.40 -0.09 -7.86
C CYS A 27 9.33 0.99 -8.08
N ASP A 28 9.09 1.40 -9.33
CA ASP A 28 8.13 2.45 -9.66
C ASP A 28 6.68 1.96 -9.59
N LEU A 29 6.45 0.66 -9.75
CA LEU A 29 5.10 0.11 -9.65
C LEU A 29 4.49 0.39 -8.27
N SER A 30 5.26 0.20 -7.20
CA SER A 30 4.82 0.57 -5.86
C SER A 30 4.54 2.06 -5.75
N SER A 31 5.41 2.89 -6.32
CA SER A 31 5.27 4.35 -6.31
C SER A 31 4.05 4.80 -7.10
N THR A 32 3.76 4.17 -8.23
CA THR A 32 2.58 4.46 -9.05
C THR A 32 1.30 4.18 -8.28
N LEU A 33 1.20 3.04 -7.63
CA LEU A 33 0.04 2.71 -6.79
C LEU A 33 -0.08 3.64 -5.58
N THR A 34 1.04 4.02 -4.98
CA THR A 34 1.09 4.98 -3.89
C THR A 34 0.56 6.34 -4.33
N GLU A 35 0.95 6.80 -5.51
CA GLU A 35 0.48 8.05 -6.08
C GLU A 35 -1.03 8.02 -6.33
N GLU A 36 -1.53 6.90 -6.87
CA GLU A 36 -2.97 6.72 -7.09
C GLU A 36 -3.75 6.78 -5.78
N ILE A 37 -3.25 6.15 -4.73
CA ILE A 37 -3.86 6.23 -3.39
C ILE A 37 -3.85 7.67 -2.89
N ASN A 38 -2.76 8.41 -3.07
CA ASN A 38 -2.66 9.81 -2.67
C ASN A 38 -3.64 10.71 -3.41
N VAL A 39 -3.82 10.49 -4.71
CA VAL A 39 -4.71 11.29 -5.56
C VAL A 39 -6.17 10.95 -5.28
N ASN A 40 -6.49 9.65 -5.20
CA ASN A 40 -7.85 9.16 -5.06
C ASN A 40 -8.20 8.72 -3.64
N GLY A 41 -7.31 8.88 -2.72
CA GLY A 41 -7.28 8.43 -1.33
C GLY A 41 -8.58 7.89 -0.74
N SER A 42 -9.54 8.75 -0.53
CA SER A 42 -10.82 8.38 0.05
C SER A 42 -11.83 7.82 -0.96
N ALA A 43 -11.53 7.83 -2.26
CA ALA A 43 -12.45 7.35 -3.30
C ALA A 43 -12.52 5.83 -3.37
N THR A 44 -11.45 5.14 -3.00
CA THR A 44 -11.31 3.69 -3.15
C THR A 44 -11.75 2.92 -1.91
N PHE A 45 -11.74 3.57 -0.74
CA PHE A 45 -12.19 2.96 0.49
C PHE A 45 -12.99 3.97 1.31
N SER A 46 -14.00 3.47 2.03
CA SER A 46 -14.89 4.33 2.76
C SER A 46 -14.22 4.93 4.00
N ARG A 47 -14.63 6.14 4.34
CA ARG A 47 -14.23 6.83 5.55
C ARG A 47 -14.52 5.99 6.81
N GLN A 48 -15.68 5.36 6.85
CA GLN A 48 -16.07 4.51 7.97
C GLN A 48 -15.12 3.33 8.13
N LYS A 49 -14.71 2.72 7.03
CA LYS A 49 -13.78 1.60 7.05
C LYS A 49 -12.40 2.01 7.57
N ALA A 50 -11.89 3.17 7.13
CA ALA A 50 -10.65 3.73 7.64
C ALA A 50 -10.72 3.98 9.15
N MET A 51 -11.82 4.56 9.62
CA MET A 51 -12.03 4.81 11.05
C MET A 51 -12.14 3.54 11.87
N ASP A 52 -12.78 2.51 11.35
CA ASP A 52 -12.88 1.21 12.01
C ASP A 52 -11.51 0.55 12.18
N TYR A 53 -10.67 0.64 11.16
CA TYR A 53 -9.28 0.18 11.26
C TYR A 53 -8.48 0.93 12.31
N ILE A 54 -8.62 2.24 12.35
CA ILE A 54 -7.91 3.06 13.34
C ILE A 54 -8.33 2.66 14.77
N LYS A 55 -9.60 2.45 14.99
CA LYS A 55 -10.09 2.01 16.31
C LYS A 55 -9.52 0.65 16.71
N GLU A 56 -9.43 -0.27 15.75
CA GLU A 56 -8.93 -1.62 15.99
C GLU A 56 -7.41 -1.62 16.25
N TRP A 57 -6.68 -0.79 15.53
CA TRP A 57 -5.21 -0.78 15.54
C TRP A 57 -4.59 0.42 16.25
N PHE A 58 -5.38 1.11 17.05
CA PHE A 58 -4.96 2.37 17.68
C PHE A 58 -3.66 2.25 18.48
N ASP A 59 -3.51 1.21 19.28
CA ASP A 59 -2.32 1.01 20.10
C ASP A 59 -1.09 0.76 19.23
N GLU A 60 -1.22 -0.04 18.18
CA GLU A 60 -0.14 -0.29 17.21
C GLU A 60 0.18 0.98 16.42
N ALA A 61 -0.83 1.76 16.08
CA ALA A 61 -0.66 3.05 15.41
C ALA A 61 0.20 3.99 16.24
N ALA A 62 -0.06 4.05 17.54
CA ALA A 62 0.72 4.88 18.46
C ALA A 62 2.19 4.42 18.53
N GLU A 63 2.44 3.11 18.59
CA GLU A 63 3.79 2.55 18.59
C GLU A 63 4.53 2.88 17.29
N VAL A 64 3.86 2.73 16.15
CA VAL A 64 4.46 3.07 14.84
C VAL A 64 4.79 4.56 14.77
N TYR A 65 3.87 5.40 15.22
CA TYR A 65 4.10 6.84 15.28
C TYR A 65 5.33 7.17 16.12
N ASP A 66 5.40 6.66 17.34
CA ASP A 66 6.52 6.90 18.25
C ASP A 66 7.84 6.40 17.65
N TYR A 67 7.83 5.23 17.06
CA TYR A 67 9.00 4.67 16.40
C TYR A 67 9.49 5.56 15.26
N GLN A 68 8.60 6.04 14.40
CA GLN A 68 8.96 6.88 13.28
C GLN A 68 9.49 8.23 13.76
N MET A 69 8.88 8.84 14.76
CA MET A 69 9.36 10.09 15.34
C MET A 69 10.75 9.94 15.96
N GLU A 70 11.00 8.84 16.66
CA GLU A 70 12.29 8.58 17.32
C GLU A 70 13.40 8.31 16.31
N ASN A 71 13.12 7.54 15.24
CA ASN A 71 14.15 7.11 14.31
C ASN A 71 14.32 8.02 13.09
N TYR A 72 13.27 8.72 12.67
CA TYR A 72 13.27 9.54 11.46
C TYR A 72 12.96 11.02 11.71
N GLY A 73 12.57 11.36 12.93
CA GLY A 73 12.25 12.74 13.31
C GLY A 73 10.98 13.31 12.71
N SER A 74 10.24 12.54 11.91
CA SER A 74 9.01 13.01 11.30
C SER A 74 8.06 11.86 10.96
N VAL A 75 6.78 12.17 11.07
CA VAL A 75 5.68 11.35 10.51
C VAL A 75 4.84 12.28 9.67
N SER A 76 4.42 11.82 8.50
CA SER A 76 3.64 12.63 7.55
C SER A 76 2.36 13.18 8.17
N GLN A 77 1.73 12.40 9.04
CA GLN A 77 0.48 12.75 9.68
C GLN A 77 0.47 12.25 11.13
N ASN A 78 -0.14 13.05 12.02
CA ASN A 78 -0.36 12.63 13.38
C ASN A 78 -1.64 11.77 13.43
N PRO A 79 -1.56 10.48 13.83
CA PRO A 79 -2.72 9.60 13.86
C PRO A 79 -3.80 10.03 14.85
N PHE A 80 -3.42 10.78 15.88
CA PHE A 80 -4.38 11.24 16.89
C PHE A 80 -5.16 12.48 16.44
N GLU A 81 -4.55 13.32 15.61
CA GLU A 81 -5.16 14.55 15.10
C GLU A 81 -5.88 14.31 13.76
N ASN A 82 -5.31 13.46 12.91
CA ASN A 82 -5.86 13.18 11.60
C ASN A 82 -5.79 11.68 11.29
N PRO A 83 -6.68 10.89 11.93
CA PRO A 83 -6.67 9.44 11.79
C PRO A 83 -6.92 8.96 10.36
N GLU A 84 -7.70 9.67 9.56
CA GLU A 84 -7.95 9.28 8.18
C GLU A 84 -6.71 9.39 7.31
N ALA A 85 -6.01 10.53 7.39
CA ALA A 85 -4.76 10.72 6.65
C ALA A 85 -3.71 9.71 7.08
N TRP A 86 -3.65 9.41 8.38
CA TRP A 86 -2.76 8.38 8.89
C TRP A 86 -3.09 7.01 8.32
N MET A 87 -4.37 6.65 8.25
CA MET A 87 -4.80 5.38 7.68
C MET A 87 -4.45 5.29 6.19
N VAL A 88 -4.63 6.36 5.44
CA VAL A 88 -4.21 6.41 4.03
C VAL A 88 -2.71 6.16 3.91
N CYS A 89 -1.90 6.79 4.76
CA CYS A 89 -0.45 6.55 4.77
C CYS A 89 -0.11 5.10 5.09
N MET A 90 -0.79 4.48 6.04
CA MET A 90 -0.58 3.06 6.35
C MET A 90 -0.94 2.14 5.18
N ILE A 91 -2.04 2.40 4.51
CA ILE A 91 -2.43 1.64 3.33
C ILE A 91 -1.39 1.79 2.22
N ILE A 92 -0.90 3.01 1.99
CA ILE A 92 0.17 3.27 1.02
C ILE A 92 1.41 2.43 1.34
N GLU A 93 1.86 2.47 2.59
CA GLU A 93 3.02 1.69 3.04
C GLU A 93 2.78 0.19 2.91
N GLY A 94 1.60 -0.27 3.29
CA GLY A 94 1.22 -1.67 3.17
C GLY A 94 1.21 -2.16 1.72
N CYS A 95 0.64 -1.38 0.81
CA CYS A 95 0.64 -1.69 -0.62
C CYS A 95 2.05 -1.71 -1.19
N ALA A 96 2.87 -0.71 -0.86
CA ALA A 96 4.26 -0.65 -1.29
C ALA A 96 5.06 -1.84 -0.80
N ASN A 97 4.87 -2.23 0.46
CA ASN A 97 5.52 -3.42 1.04
C ASN A 97 5.12 -4.71 0.32
N LEU A 98 3.83 -4.89 0.08
CA LEU A 98 3.33 -6.09 -0.60
C LEU A 98 3.89 -6.19 -2.02
N ILE A 99 3.82 -5.12 -2.79
CA ILE A 99 4.36 -5.12 -4.16
C ILE A 99 5.87 -5.29 -4.15
N GLY A 100 6.56 -4.62 -3.23
CA GLY A 100 8.02 -4.72 -3.11
C GLY A 100 8.52 -6.13 -2.77
N GLN A 101 7.67 -6.96 -2.17
CA GLN A 101 7.99 -8.36 -1.87
C GLN A 101 7.69 -9.32 -3.02
N CYS A 102 6.99 -8.88 -4.05
CA CYS A 102 6.69 -9.72 -5.20
C CYS A 102 7.95 -10.09 -5.96
N LYS A 103 8.19 -11.36 -6.16
CA LYS A 103 9.37 -11.88 -6.84
C LYS A 103 9.42 -11.43 -8.29
N CYS A 104 8.28 -11.40 -8.97
CA CYS A 104 8.21 -10.95 -10.36
C CYS A 104 8.62 -9.49 -10.52
N VAL A 105 8.38 -8.66 -9.49
CA VAL A 105 8.81 -7.26 -9.47
C VAL A 105 10.33 -7.17 -9.25
N GLU A 106 10.90 -8.01 -8.40
CA GLU A 106 12.35 -8.08 -8.20
C GLU A 106 13.09 -8.45 -9.48
N GLU A 107 12.52 -9.33 -10.29
CA GLU A 107 13.11 -9.78 -11.56
C GLU A 107 13.23 -8.65 -12.58
N ILE A 108 12.37 -7.64 -12.49
CA ILE A 108 12.39 -6.47 -13.38
C ILE A 108 13.01 -5.22 -12.73
N TRP A 109 13.65 -5.40 -11.58
CA TRP A 109 14.28 -4.31 -10.85
C TRP A 109 15.34 -3.60 -11.71
N ASN A 110 15.24 -2.29 -11.80
CA ASN A 110 16.09 -1.41 -12.62
C ASN A 110 15.87 -1.49 -14.13
N ASP A 111 14.99 -2.36 -14.62
CA ASP A 111 14.61 -2.39 -16.03
C ASP A 111 13.25 -1.74 -16.21
N GLU A 112 13.12 -0.89 -17.21
CA GLU A 112 11.85 -0.30 -17.59
C GLU A 112 11.03 -1.35 -18.35
N VAL A 113 9.90 -1.73 -17.82
CA VAL A 113 9.08 -2.82 -18.34
C VAL A 113 7.63 -2.36 -18.43
N GLU A 114 6.99 -2.66 -19.56
CA GLU A 114 5.56 -2.42 -19.69
C GLU A 114 4.79 -3.38 -18.78
N LEU A 115 3.83 -2.87 -18.02
CA LEU A 115 2.94 -3.69 -17.23
C LEU A 115 1.94 -4.35 -18.17
N THR A 116 2.10 -5.66 -18.38
CA THR A 116 1.21 -6.47 -19.21
C THR A 116 0.12 -7.12 -18.36
N GLU A 117 -0.92 -7.62 -18.99
CA GLU A 117 -1.95 -8.41 -18.31
C GLU A 117 -1.34 -9.63 -17.60
N GLU A 118 -0.36 -10.28 -18.23
CA GLU A 118 0.32 -11.44 -17.66
C GLU A 118 1.09 -11.08 -16.39
N LEU A 119 1.85 -9.98 -16.44
CA LEU A 119 2.59 -9.49 -15.28
C LEU A 119 1.64 -9.07 -14.16
N ALA A 120 0.56 -8.37 -14.48
CA ALA A 120 -0.46 -7.97 -13.51
C ALA A 120 -1.08 -9.18 -12.81
N GLU A 121 -1.43 -10.22 -13.55
CA GLU A 121 -1.97 -11.47 -12.97
C GLU A 121 -0.93 -12.17 -12.09
N GLN A 122 0.33 -12.17 -12.49
CA GLN A 122 1.41 -12.75 -11.70
C GLN A 122 1.59 -12.00 -10.37
N ILE A 123 1.56 -10.67 -10.39
CA ILE A 123 1.63 -9.84 -9.18
C ILE A 123 0.46 -10.16 -8.26
N LYS A 124 -0.77 -10.23 -8.80
CA LYS A 124 -1.97 -10.56 -8.02
C LYS A 124 -1.85 -11.92 -7.33
N GLU A 125 -1.36 -12.93 -8.04
CA GLU A 125 -1.17 -14.27 -7.47
C GLU A 125 -0.11 -14.28 -6.37
N GLU A 126 1.00 -13.59 -6.58
CA GLU A 126 2.06 -13.52 -5.57
C GLU A 126 1.59 -12.78 -4.33
N ILE A 127 0.84 -11.68 -4.48
CA ILE A 127 0.31 -10.90 -3.37
C ILE A 127 -0.56 -11.74 -2.44
N LYS A 128 -1.34 -12.67 -2.96
CA LYS A 128 -2.20 -13.54 -2.14
C LYS A 128 -1.41 -14.35 -1.12
N GLY A 129 -0.19 -14.70 -1.42
CA GLY A 129 0.68 -15.50 -0.55
C GLY A 129 1.62 -14.69 0.34
N LEU A 130 1.59 -13.36 0.25
CA LEU A 130 2.48 -12.50 1.01
C LEU A 130 1.90 -12.06 2.34
N SER A 131 2.78 -11.59 3.21
CA SER A 131 2.41 -10.94 4.48
C SER A 131 3.04 -9.56 4.55
N ILE A 132 2.30 -8.61 5.13
CA ILE A 132 2.82 -7.27 5.35
C ILE A 132 3.81 -7.29 6.52
N ASN A 133 5.01 -6.78 6.27
CA ASN A 133 6.02 -6.52 7.29
C ASN A 133 6.24 -5.01 7.38
N PHE A 134 5.84 -4.44 8.47
CA PHE A 134 6.13 -3.06 8.79
C PHE A 134 7.44 -2.92 9.53
#